data_bab13d43dabadf2e49f92608db96490f
#
_entry.id   bab13d43dabadf2e49f92608db96490f
#
_cell.length_a   1.000
_cell.length_b   1.000
_cell.length_c   1.000
_cell.angle_alpha   90.00
_cell.angle_beta   90.00
_cell.angle_gamma   90.00
#
_symmetry.space_group_name_H-M   'P 1'
#
loop_
_entity.id
_entity.type
_entity.pdbx_description
1 polymer ?
#
loop_
_entity_poly.entity_id
_entity_poly.type
_entity_poly.pdbx_seq_one_letter_code
_entity_poly.pdbx_strand_id
1 'polypeptide(L)'
;DEIVAGIPQEERVTALVMGSEPGRIAGGDMLQSWMIEKAGGISVSAQVTNDSNWMNVGVETVFSWDPQYLFCTSSAALDYTPEELLTDPAWSALAAVKDGRVYQIPARIDTWDMPGVASVLGTFWMLHTMYPDALSTQELEAEIQDYYTFLFGRTFDADYLGYTLT
;
A
#
# COMPACT_ATOMS: atom_id res chain seq x y z
N ASP A 1 -2.08 -11.12 -12.62
CA ASP A 1 -1.66 -10.43 -13.86
C ASP A 1 -2.83 -10.17 -14.82
N GLU A 2 -3.84 -11.05 -14.93
CA GLU A 2 -5.00 -10.87 -15.82
C GLU A 2 -5.89 -9.70 -15.39
N ILE A 3 -6.16 -9.56 -14.09
CA ILE A 3 -6.97 -8.46 -13.54
C ILE A 3 -6.31 -7.11 -13.86
N VAL A 4 -5.02 -6.98 -13.58
CA VAL A 4 -4.25 -5.74 -13.80
C VAL A 4 -4.13 -5.40 -15.28
N ALA A 5 -4.07 -6.42 -16.16
CA ALA A 5 -4.06 -6.22 -17.61
C ALA A 5 -5.38 -5.60 -18.13
N GLY A 6 -6.48 -5.76 -17.38
CA GLY A 6 -7.77 -5.15 -17.67
C GLY A 6 -7.87 -3.66 -17.27
N ILE A 7 -6.93 -3.14 -16.48
CA ILE A 7 -6.92 -1.72 -16.05
C ILE A 7 -6.28 -0.86 -17.15
N PRO A 8 -7.05 0.04 -17.80
CA PRO A 8 -6.51 0.93 -18.82
C PRO A 8 -5.40 1.82 -18.27
N GLN A 9 -4.40 2.12 -19.10
CA GLN A 9 -3.24 2.93 -18.69
C GLN A 9 -3.65 4.32 -18.15
N GLU A 10 -4.67 4.91 -18.75
CA GLU A 10 -5.22 6.22 -18.38
C GLU A 10 -6.00 6.22 -17.07
N GLU A 11 -6.42 5.05 -16.58
CA GLU A 11 -7.13 4.88 -15.32
C GLU A 11 -6.20 4.50 -14.16
N ARG A 12 -4.91 4.31 -14.44
CA ARG A 12 -3.95 3.93 -13.40
C ARG A 12 -3.69 5.10 -12.45
N VAL A 13 -3.90 4.82 -11.17
CA VAL A 13 -3.71 5.80 -10.09
C VAL A 13 -2.26 5.84 -9.61
N THR A 14 -1.85 7.01 -9.11
CA THR A 14 -0.53 7.20 -8.51
C THR A 14 -0.55 6.84 -7.02
N ALA A 15 0.50 6.17 -6.55
CA ALA A 15 0.62 5.77 -5.16
C ALA A 15 2.06 5.88 -4.64
N LEU A 16 2.18 5.95 -3.32
CA LEU A 16 3.44 5.99 -2.60
C LEU A 16 3.37 5.10 -1.37
N VAL A 17 4.44 4.37 -1.06
CA VAL A 17 4.63 3.77 0.27
C VAL A 17 5.57 4.64 1.09
N MET A 18 5.07 5.16 2.21
CA MET A 18 5.81 5.96 3.17
C MET A 18 6.35 5.08 4.30
N GLY A 19 7.57 5.38 4.73
CA GLY A 19 8.32 4.65 5.75
C GLY A 19 8.02 5.09 7.18
N SER A 20 9.00 4.91 8.08
CA SER A 20 8.86 5.16 9.52
C SER A 20 8.59 6.61 9.91
N GLU A 21 8.94 7.56 9.05
CA GLU A 21 8.77 8.99 9.28
C GLU A 21 8.26 9.68 8.00
N PRO A 22 7.56 10.82 8.11
CA PRO A 22 7.10 11.57 6.94
C PRO A 22 8.27 12.02 6.06
N GLY A 23 8.14 11.81 4.73
CA GLY A 23 9.20 12.08 3.77
C GLY A 23 10.26 10.99 3.65
N ARG A 24 10.19 9.92 4.44
CA ARG A 24 10.94 8.70 4.23
C ARG A 24 10.09 7.73 3.39
N ILE A 25 10.60 7.29 2.26
CA ILE A 25 9.80 6.59 1.25
C ILE A 25 10.47 5.29 0.80
N ALA A 26 9.66 4.36 0.30
CA ALA A 26 10.17 3.23 -0.46
C ALA A 26 10.63 3.70 -1.83
N GLY A 27 11.91 3.47 -2.17
CA GLY A 27 12.46 3.77 -3.49
C GLY A 27 11.97 2.80 -4.56
N GLY A 28 12.25 3.10 -5.83
CA GLY A 28 11.82 2.30 -6.99
C GLY A 28 12.35 0.85 -6.98
N ASP A 29 13.51 0.61 -6.35
CA ASP A 29 14.11 -0.72 -6.24
C ASP A 29 13.54 -1.57 -5.10
N MET A 30 12.62 -1.02 -4.31
CA MET A 30 12.06 -1.71 -3.14
C MET A 30 10.82 -2.53 -3.48
N LEU A 31 10.59 -3.59 -2.68
CA LEU A 31 9.41 -4.44 -2.77
C LEU A 31 8.11 -3.64 -2.78
N GLN A 32 7.99 -2.62 -1.94
CA GLN A 32 6.76 -1.83 -1.78
C GLN A 32 6.40 -1.05 -3.05
N SER A 33 7.39 -0.48 -3.75
CA SER A 33 7.16 0.16 -5.05
C SER A 33 6.76 -0.86 -6.12
N TRP A 34 7.42 -2.02 -6.13
CA TRP A 34 7.05 -3.14 -6.99
C TRP A 34 5.61 -3.63 -6.72
N MET A 35 5.18 -3.69 -5.45
CA MET A 35 3.81 -4.08 -5.09
C MET A 35 2.77 -3.12 -5.65
N ILE A 36 3.00 -1.79 -5.59
CA ILE A 36 2.14 -0.79 -6.22
C ILE A 36 1.99 -1.08 -7.72
N GLU A 37 3.09 -1.30 -8.42
CA GLU A 37 3.08 -1.55 -9.86
C GLU A 37 2.40 -2.87 -10.22
N LYS A 38 2.62 -3.92 -9.43
CA LYS A 38 1.94 -5.22 -9.59
C LYS A 38 0.46 -5.17 -9.26
N ALA A 39 0.05 -4.25 -8.39
CA ALA A 39 -1.34 -3.94 -8.11
C ALA A 39 -1.98 -2.99 -9.16
N GLY A 40 -1.28 -2.68 -10.24
CA GLY A 40 -1.80 -1.85 -11.34
C GLY A 40 -1.64 -0.34 -11.14
N GLY A 41 -1.08 0.11 -10.02
CA GLY A 41 -0.79 1.51 -9.76
C GLY A 41 0.49 2.00 -10.43
N ILE A 42 0.77 3.29 -10.25
CA ILE A 42 2.00 3.96 -10.66
C ILE A 42 2.73 4.41 -9.39
N SER A 43 3.88 3.81 -9.09
CA SER A 43 4.72 4.27 -7.98
C SER A 43 5.36 5.61 -8.33
N VAL A 44 5.02 6.68 -7.58
CA VAL A 44 5.61 8.02 -7.80
C VAL A 44 7.09 8.07 -7.45
N SER A 45 7.59 7.11 -6.67
CA SER A 45 9.01 6.95 -6.31
C SER A 45 9.80 6.02 -7.23
N ALA A 46 9.19 5.52 -8.33
CA ALA A 46 9.81 4.53 -9.23
C ALA A 46 11.18 4.95 -9.79
N GLN A 47 11.43 6.26 -9.94
CA GLN A 47 12.69 6.81 -10.44
C GLN A 47 13.73 7.12 -9.34
N VAL A 48 13.32 6.95 -8.07
CA VAL A 48 14.21 7.19 -6.92
C VAL A 48 14.80 5.86 -6.49
N THR A 49 16.05 5.63 -6.85
CA THR A 49 16.75 4.36 -6.60
C THR A 49 17.95 4.58 -5.71
N ASN A 50 18.17 3.70 -4.74
CA ASN A 50 19.34 3.70 -3.87
C ASN A 50 19.53 2.32 -3.21
N ASP A 51 20.01 1.35 -3.95
CA ASP A 51 20.39 0.02 -3.46
C ASP A 51 19.32 -0.66 -2.59
N SER A 52 18.04 -0.53 -2.97
CA SER A 52 16.89 -1.14 -2.29
C SER A 52 16.71 -0.71 -0.82
N ASN A 53 17.03 0.54 -0.50
CA ASN A 53 16.90 1.10 0.84
C ASN A 53 15.79 2.16 0.93
N TRP A 54 15.26 2.33 2.15
CA TRP A 54 14.39 3.46 2.49
C TRP A 54 15.15 4.77 2.32
N MET A 55 14.52 5.74 1.65
CA MET A 55 15.16 7.02 1.33
C MET A 55 14.41 8.17 1.97
N ASN A 56 15.15 9.14 2.52
CA ASN A 56 14.58 10.39 2.96
C ASN A 56 14.67 11.41 1.81
N VAL A 57 13.52 11.75 1.24
CA VAL A 57 13.39 12.75 0.16
C VAL A 57 12.83 14.08 0.67
N GLY A 58 12.42 14.12 1.95
CA GLY A 58 11.73 15.25 2.53
C GLY A 58 10.25 15.35 2.13
N VAL A 59 9.46 15.99 2.96
CA VAL A 59 8.01 16.12 2.76
C VAL A 59 7.66 16.96 1.54
N GLU A 60 8.45 17.95 1.20
CA GLU A 60 8.26 18.82 0.02
C GLU A 60 8.29 18.01 -1.28
N THR A 61 9.14 16.99 -1.34
CA THR A 61 9.19 16.08 -2.48
C THR A 61 7.91 15.24 -2.60
N VAL A 62 7.42 14.72 -1.47
CA VAL A 62 6.15 13.98 -1.42
C VAL A 62 5.00 14.86 -1.91
N PHE A 63 4.94 16.13 -1.48
CA PHE A 63 3.96 17.10 -1.95
C PHE A 63 4.09 17.41 -3.45
N SER A 64 5.32 17.45 -3.97
CA SER A 64 5.55 17.69 -5.40
C SER A 64 5.07 16.54 -6.29
N TRP A 65 5.10 15.31 -5.77
CA TRP A 65 4.58 14.12 -6.47
C TRP A 65 3.07 13.98 -6.36
N ASP A 66 2.48 14.50 -5.30
CA ASP A 66 1.05 14.52 -5.02
C ASP A 66 0.34 13.17 -5.29
N PRO A 67 0.76 12.06 -4.64
CA PRO A 67 0.18 10.74 -4.87
C PRO A 67 -1.31 10.72 -4.51
N GLN A 68 -2.10 9.98 -5.31
CA GLN A 68 -3.53 9.77 -5.08
C GLN A 68 -3.82 8.78 -3.94
N TYR A 69 -2.86 7.88 -3.66
CA TYR A 69 -2.92 6.91 -2.57
C TYR A 69 -1.62 6.95 -1.76
N LEU A 70 -1.75 6.94 -0.45
CA LEU A 70 -0.63 6.87 0.47
C LEU A 70 -0.75 5.61 1.34
N PHE A 71 0.22 4.73 1.22
CA PHE A 71 0.33 3.54 2.05
C PHE A 71 1.41 3.74 3.09
N CYS A 72 1.10 3.50 4.36
CA CYS A 72 2.06 3.54 5.46
C CYS A 72 2.61 2.14 5.68
N THR A 73 3.93 1.99 5.68
CA THR A 73 4.58 0.69 5.86
C THR A 73 4.21 0.06 7.20
N SER A 74 4.15 -1.26 7.22
CA SER A 74 4.08 -2.05 8.45
C SER A 74 5.40 -2.77 8.75
N SER A 75 6.41 -2.61 7.90
CA SER A 75 7.74 -3.23 8.08
C SER A 75 8.63 -2.50 9.09
N ALA A 76 8.20 -1.37 9.63
CA ALA A 76 8.88 -0.59 10.66
C ALA A 76 7.87 0.06 11.62
N ALA A 77 8.32 0.40 12.83
CA ALA A 77 7.56 1.28 13.70
C ALA A 77 7.45 2.66 13.08
N LEU A 78 6.26 3.24 13.10
CA LEU A 78 6.01 4.58 12.57
C LEU A 78 6.09 5.62 13.69
N ASP A 79 6.65 6.80 13.38
CA ASP A 79 6.64 7.98 14.25
C ASP A 79 5.34 8.82 14.08
N TYR A 80 4.40 8.33 13.30
CA TYR A 80 3.11 8.92 12.96
C TYR A 80 2.05 7.83 12.77
N THR A 81 0.80 8.22 12.64
CA THR A 81 -0.31 7.31 12.26
C THR A 81 -0.99 7.81 11.00
N PRO A 82 -1.69 6.94 10.23
CA PRO A 82 -2.53 7.38 9.12
C PRO A 82 -3.57 8.42 9.53
N GLU A 83 -4.16 8.27 10.71
CA GLU A 83 -5.14 9.21 11.29
C GLU A 83 -4.54 10.60 11.52
N GLU A 84 -3.30 10.67 12.04
CA GLU A 84 -2.61 11.95 12.21
C GLU A 84 -2.37 12.64 10.87
N LEU A 85 -1.98 11.91 9.82
CA LEU A 85 -1.83 12.49 8.49
C LEU A 85 -3.15 13.01 7.92
N LEU A 86 -4.25 12.27 8.13
CA LEU A 86 -5.59 12.65 7.66
C LEU A 86 -6.14 13.89 8.39
N THR A 87 -5.74 14.13 9.63
CA THR A 87 -6.28 15.19 10.47
C THR A 87 -5.37 16.41 10.62
N ASP A 88 -4.07 16.28 10.31
CA ASP A 88 -3.11 17.38 10.39
C ASP A 88 -3.29 18.35 9.20
N PRO A 89 -3.59 19.64 9.47
CA PRO A 89 -3.73 20.65 8.42
C PRO A 89 -2.50 20.79 7.51
N ALA A 90 -1.30 20.44 8.00
CA ALA A 90 -0.07 20.47 7.20
C ALA A 90 -0.11 19.53 5.99
N TRP A 91 -0.87 18.42 6.08
CA TRP A 91 -1.00 17.43 5.01
C TRP A 91 -2.25 17.62 4.15
N SER A 92 -3.14 18.55 4.52
CA SER A 92 -4.45 18.77 3.88
C SER A 92 -4.39 19.12 2.38
N ALA A 93 -3.24 19.54 1.87
CA ALA A 93 -3.06 19.85 0.45
C ALA A 93 -2.81 18.61 -0.43
N LEU A 94 -2.36 17.49 0.17
CA LEU A 94 -2.05 16.25 -0.55
C LEU A 94 -3.32 15.56 -1.07
N ALA A 95 -3.32 15.11 -2.33
CA ALA A 95 -4.48 14.45 -2.94
C ALA A 95 -4.97 13.24 -2.11
N ALA A 96 -4.07 12.37 -1.69
CA ALA A 96 -4.39 11.21 -0.86
C ALA A 96 -5.10 11.60 0.45
N VAL A 97 -4.69 12.69 1.10
CA VAL A 97 -5.28 13.18 2.36
C VAL A 97 -6.65 13.81 2.11
N LYS A 98 -6.80 14.64 1.07
CA LYS A 98 -8.08 15.24 0.69
C LYS A 98 -9.16 14.20 0.44
N ASP A 99 -8.78 13.09 -0.19
CA ASP A 99 -9.69 12.03 -0.59
C ASP A 99 -9.83 10.93 0.48
N GLY A 100 -9.15 11.07 1.63
CA GLY A 100 -9.17 10.07 2.70
C GLY A 100 -8.44 8.76 2.35
N ARG A 101 -7.52 8.78 1.38
CA ARG A 101 -6.84 7.60 0.83
C ARG A 101 -5.45 7.39 1.45
N VAL A 102 -5.40 7.35 2.77
CA VAL A 102 -4.19 7.07 3.56
C VAL A 102 -4.43 5.80 4.38
N TYR A 103 -3.63 4.76 4.15
CA TYR A 103 -3.87 3.43 4.68
C TYR A 103 -2.64 2.84 5.35
N GLN A 104 -2.84 2.14 6.47
CA GLN A 104 -1.82 1.29 7.07
C GLN A 104 -1.79 -0.07 6.37
N ILE A 105 -0.63 -0.50 5.90
CA ILE A 105 -0.47 -1.86 5.35
C ILE A 105 -0.68 -2.88 6.48
N PRO A 106 -1.49 -3.94 6.28
CA PRO A 106 -1.76 -4.94 7.31
C PRO A 106 -0.52 -5.70 7.78
N ALA A 107 -0.45 -6.03 9.11
CA ALA A 107 0.72 -6.70 9.70
C ALA A 107 0.42 -7.58 10.92
N ARG A 108 -0.83 -7.96 11.18
CA ARG A 108 -1.17 -8.54 12.48
C ARG A 108 -0.63 -9.96 12.71
N ILE A 109 -0.67 -10.81 11.69
CA ILE A 109 -0.05 -12.15 11.75
C ILE A 109 1.33 -12.11 11.11
N ASP A 110 1.41 -11.45 9.96
CA ASP A 110 2.61 -11.32 9.16
C ASP A 110 2.58 -9.95 8.47
N THR A 111 3.74 -9.38 8.24
CA THR A 111 3.87 -8.06 7.64
C THR A 111 3.73 -8.16 6.14
N TRP A 112 2.65 -7.58 5.58
CA TRP A 112 2.30 -7.77 4.17
C TRP A 112 3.18 -6.98 3.19
N ASP A 113 4.04 -6.09 3.67
CA ASP A 113 5.00 -5.32 2.86
C ASP A 113 6.48 -5.67 3.17
N MET A 114 6.73 -6.86 3.73
CA MET A 114 8.09 -7.40 3.85
C MET A 114 8.36 -8.49 2.82
N PRO A 115 9.63 -8.69 2.42
CA PRO A 115 10.00 -9.81 1.58
C PRO A 115 9.62 -11.15 2.24
N GLY A 116 8.62 -11.80 1.69
CA GLY A 116 8.08 -13.05 2.22
C GLY A 116 6.82 -13.46 1.46
N VAL A 117 6.25 -14.59 1.87
CA VAL A 117 5.06 -15.14 1.20
C VAL A 117 3.82 -14.25 1.38
N ALA A 118 3.73 -13.51 2.49
CA ALA A 118 2.60 -12.62 2.75
C ALA A 118 2.58 -11.35 1.88
N SER A 119 3.67 -10.99 1.21
CA SER A 119 3.69 -9.83 0.31
C SER A 119 2.74 -9.98 -0.88
N VAL A 120 2.35 -11.20 -1.23
CA VAL A 120 1.31 -11.44 -2.24
C VAL A 120 -0.05 -10.92 -1.76
N LEU A 121 -0.38 -11.13 -0.48
CA LEU A 121 -1.61 -10.58 0.11
C LEU A 121 -1.61 -9.06 0.14
N GLY A 122 -0.46 -8.44 0.48
CA GLY A 122 -0.29 -7.00 0.42
C GLY A 122 -0.51 -6.44 -0.99
N THR A 123 -0.07 -7.16 -2.02
CA THR A 123 -0.28 -6.78 -3.41
C THR A 123 -1.77 -6.87 -3.80
N PHE A 124 -2.49 -7.94 -3.42
CA PHE A 124 -3.93 -8.06 -3.65
C PHE A 124 -4.72 -7.00 -2.88
N TRP A 125 -4.33 -6.73 -1.64
CA TRP A 125 -4.96 -5.69 -0.83
C TRP A 125 -4.75 -4.29 -1.43
N MET A 126 -3.56 -3.95 -1.93
CA MET A 126 -3.31 -2.71 -2.66
C MET A 126 -4.13 -2.62 -3.94
N LEU A 127 -4.24 -3.73 -4.69
CA LEU A 127 -5.09 -3.80 -5.90
C LEU A 127 -6.55 -3.48 -5.55
N HIS A 128 -7.12 -4.17 -4.57
CA HIS A 128 -8.48 -3.90 -4.10
C HIS A 128 -8.65 -2.44 -3.63
N THR A 129 -7.71 -1.94 -2.82
CA THR A 129 -7.77 -0.57 -2.27
C THR A 129 -7.75 0.49 -3.38
N MET A 130 -6.94 0.30 -4.41
CA MET A 130 -6.85 1.23 -5.55
C MET A 130 -7.96 1.02 -6.58
N TYR A 131 -8.43 -0.21 -6.76
CA TYR A 131 -9.37 -0.61 -7.82
C TYR A 131 -10.42 -1.59 -7.30
N PRO A 132 -11.35 -1.16 -6.44
CA PRO A 132 -12.36 -2.06 -5.84
C PRO A 132 -13.32 -2.68 -6.86
N ASP A 133 -13.47 -2.06 -8.03
CA ASP A 133 -14.27 -2.62 -9.13
C ASP A 133 -13.52 -3.73 -9.91
N ALA A 134 -12.18 -3.73 -9.86
CA ALA A 134 -11.37 -4.76 -10.53
C ALA A 134 -11.13 -5.99 -9.65
N LEU A 135 -11.06 -5.82 -8.35
CA LEU A 135 -10.99 -6.88 -7.34
C LEU A 135 -11.95 -6.53 -6.21
N SER A 136 -13.09 -7.17 -6.12
CA SER A 136 -14.10 -6.88 -5.11
C SER A 136 -13.64 -7.31 -3.71
N THR A 137 -14.28 -6.76 -2.67
CA THR A 137 -14.10 -7.16 -1.27
C THR A 137 -14.24 -8.67 -1.08
N GLN A 138 -15.25 -9.29 -1.69
CA GLN A 138 -15.50 -10.72 -1.57
C GLN A 138 -14.38 -11.56 -2.22
N GLU A 139 -13.86 -11.13 -3.35
CA GLU A 139 -12.74 -11.81 -4.02
C GLU A 139 -11.45 -11.67 -3.21
N LEU A 140 -11.15 -10.48 -2.69
CA LEU A 140 -10.00 -10.27 -1.81
C LEU A 140 -10.09 -11.15 -0.55
N GLU A 141 -11.26 -11.22 0.10
CA GLU A 141 -11.47 -12.08 1.26
C GLU A 141 -11.24 -13.57 0.92
N ALA A 142 -11.73 -14.02 -0.23
CA ALA A 142 -11.51 -15.39 -0.69
C ALA A 142 -10.02 -15.69 -0.87
N GLU A 143 -9.27 -14.84 -1.54
CA GLU A 143 -7.81 -14.99 -1.72
C GLU A 143 -7.06 -15.03 -0.38
N ILE A 144 -7.42 -14.16 0.56
CA ILE A 144 -6.83 -14.14 1.90
C ILE A 144 -7.13 -15.45 2.64
N GLN A 145 -8.38 -15.92 2.60
CA GLN A 145 -8.79 -17.15 3.28
C GLN A 145 -8.14 -18.40 2.67
N ASP A 146 -8.06 -18.46 1.34
CA ASP A 146 -7.38 -19.55 0.63
C ASP A 146 -5.89 -19.59 0.99
N TYR A 147 -5.22 -18.43 1.04
CA TYR A 147 -3.83 -18.32 1.44
C TYR A 147 -3.59 -18.86 2.87
N TYR A 148 -4.37 -18.39 3.85
CA TYR A 148 -4.20 -18.83 5.25
C TYR A 148 -4.62 -20.28 5.46
N THR A 149 -5.65 -20.76 4.74
CA THR A 149 -6.03 -22.18 4.76
C THR A 149 -4.91 -23.05 4.21
N PHE A 150 -4.28 -22.63 3.11
CA PHE A 150 -3.15 -23.36 2.53
C PHE A 150 -1.95 -23.43 3.48
N LEU A 151 -1.60 -22.32 4.16
CA LEU A 151 -0.43 -22.28 5.05
C LEU A 151 -0.67 -22.90 6.42
N PHE A 152 -1.84 -22.68 7.01
CA PHE A 152 -2.11 -22.99 8.42
C PHE A 152 -3.24 -24.01 8.62
N GLY A 153 -3.90 -24.45 7.54
CA GLY A 153 -5.03 -25.39 7.61
C GLY A 153 -6.30 -24.80 8.24
N ARG A 154 -6.41 -23.48 8.35
CA ARG A 154 -7.57 -22.78 8.92
C ARG A 154 -7.72 -21.37 8.37
N THR A 155 -8.93 -20.82 8.48
CA THR A 155 -9.26 -19.43 8.12
C THR A 155 -9.03 -18.49 9.31
N PHE A 156 -8.93 -17.20 8.99
CA PHE A 156 -8.87 -16.09 9.95
C PHE A 156 -9.83 -15.00 9.48
N ASP A 157 -10.58 -14.40 10.40
CA ASP A 157 -11.45 -13.26 10.06
C ASP A 157 -10.66 -11.96 9.84
N ALA A 158 -11.30 -10.97 9.20
CA ALA A 158 -10.70 -9.68 8.89
C ALA A 158 -10.26 -8.92 10.14
N ASP A 159 -11.09 -8.95 11.20
CA ASP A 159 -10.78 -8.30 12.47
C ASP A 159 -9.52 -8.88 13.11
N TYR A 160 -9.36 -10.20 13.04
CA TYR A 160 -8.16 -10.86 13.56
C TYR A 160 -6.92 -10.54 12.70
N LEU A 161 -7.05 -10.44 11.40
CA LEU A 161 -5.95 -10.09 10.48
C LEU A 161 -5.60 -8.60 10.53
N GLY A 162 -6.51 -7.76 11.01
CA GLY A 162 -6.29 -6.33 11.20
C GLY A 162 -6.25 -5.53 9.90
N TYR A 163 -6.95 -5.99 8.85
CA TYR A 163 -7.14 -5.20 7.64
C TYR A 163 -8.55 -4.61 7.59
N THR A 164 -8.66 -3.43 7.01
CA THR A 164 -9.94 -2.79 6.73
C THR A 164 -10.27 -3.03 5.26
N LEU A 165 -11.47 -3.52 5.02
CA LEU A 165 -12.06 -3.57 3.68
C LEU A 165 -12.85 -2.28 3.49
N THR A 166 -12.51 -1.49 2.52
CA THR A 166 -13.20 -0.24 2.18
C THR A 166 -14.38 -0.50 1.27
#